data_078c9c5f2be4d340a85f0a36cae0ead8
#
_entry.id   078c9c5f2be4d340a85f0a36cae0ead8
#
_cell.length_a   1.000
_cell.length_b   1.000
_cell.length_c   1.000
_cell.angle_alpha   90.00
_cell.angle_beta   90.00
_cell.angle_gamma   90.00
#
_symmetry.space_group_name_H-M   'P 1'
#
loop_
_entity.id
_entity.type
_entity.pdbx_description
1 polymer ?
#
loop_
_entity_poly.entity_id
_entity_poly.type
_entity_poly.pdbx_seq_one_letter_code
_entity_poly.pdbx_strand_id
1 'polypeptide(L)'
;MRYALHQHTHRRLRTLWVCLIVVLVCGAAGSYYVLRPKPAIPAAPVAKKVPKPAPAEGVSSHMQFVGDVFWGRSVQTKAEKSGQGYNYITSKLSAQDRDQYDAWIANFECPITTKDVPYDLQVNILKFNCRPEYLPELAKWFTAASQANNHTENNDGLWGLEQTRTNLQNAGIQNFGTYDMNQTNDLCEVITLPAQTAVKHTKVSIPVALCGYMYVVDVTPTDAQLAVMRQYAKVMPVIAMPHMGVEYRPTAEDAKIAAYHRMIDNGADMVVGAHPHVIQNSEAYKGRLIAYSVGNFLFDQQSLGRQETLGLGVGIRLTINDATAAKAYEAVAPSCATYKDSCLATLTAQLKTRPAITVAYNFSCYDEADGLPKLGSDVDCAPAFKAATTDQLNGLATSW
;
A
#
# COMPACT_ATOMS: atom_id res chain seq x y z
N MET A 1 52.47 -64.78 5.18
CA MET A 1 52.28 -63.63 6.10
C MET A 1 52.88 -62.27 5.57
N ARG A 2 53.40 -62.21 4.34
CA ARG A 2 53.97 -60.94 3.78
C ARG A 2 53.06 -60.19 2.78
N TYR A 3 51.93 -60.78 2.35
CA TYR A 3 51.03 -60.18 1.36
C TYR A 3 49.92 -59.27 1.98
N ALA A 4 49.63 -59.41 3.27
CA ALA A 4 48.58 -58.67 3.94
C ALA A 4 49.01 -57.25 4.43
N LEU A 5 50.31 -57.01 4.66
CA LEU A 5 50.80 -55.70 5.13
C LEU A 5 50.92 -54.69 4.02
N HIS A 6 51.04 -55.10 2.75
CA HIS A 6 51.23 -54.12 1.64
C HIS A 6 49.89 -53.45 1.17
N GLN A 7 48.76 -54.14 1.36
CA GLN A 7 47.45 -53.59 1.01
C GLN A 7 46.93 -52.56 2.03
N HIS A 8 47.33 -52.72 3.31
CA HIS A 8 46.85 -51.74 4.35
C HIS A 8 47.53 -50.35 4.26
N THR A 9 48.82 -50.33 3.82
CA THR A 9 49.55 -49.07 3.67
C THR A 9 49.04 -48.25 2.48
N HIS A 10 48.70 -48.86 1.34
CA HIS A 10 48.16 -48.19 0.17
C HIS A 10 46.73 -47.65 0.41
N ARG A 11 45.90 -48.33 1.20
CA ARG A 11 44.55 -47.80 1.56
C ARG A 11 44.64 -46.59 2.48
N ARG A 12 45.54 -46.61 3.47
CA ARG A 12 45.72 -45.45 4.39
C ARG A 12 46.31 -44.23 3.67
N LEU A 13 47.23 -44.40 2.74
CA LEU A 13 47.72 -43.28 1.93
C LEU A 13 46.64 -42.71 1.02
N ARG A 14 45.82 -43.53 0.37
CA ARG A 14 44.74 -43.07 -0.48
C ARG A 14 43.67 -42.30 0.33
N THR A 15 43.33 -42.74 1.52
CA THR A 15 42.38 -42.07 2.40
C THR A 15 42.92 -40.68 2.87
N LEU A 16 44.22 -40.62 3.22
CA LEU A 16 44.89 -39.39 3.59
C LEU A 16 44.92 -38.37 2.42
N TRP A 17 45.17 -38.80 1.20
CA TRP A 17 45.16 -37.92 0.02
C TRP A 17 43.76 -37.42 -0.31
N VAL A 18 42.72 -38.25 -0.17
CA VAL A 18 41.33 -37.83 -0.37
C VAL A 18 40.90 -36.82 0.70
N CYS A 19 41.26 -37.04 1.96
CA CYS A 19 40.97 -36.09 3.04
C CYS A 19 41.71 -34.76 2.84
N LEU A 20 42.95 -34.76 2.36
CA LEU A 20 43.72 -33.57 2.08
C LEU A 20 43.12 -32.75 0.93
N ILE A 21 42.67 -33.42 -0.14
CA ILE A 21 42.00 -32.76 -1.28
C ILE A 21 40.67 -32.16 -0.85
N VAL A 22 39.87 -32.88 -0.04
CA VAL A 22 38.58 -32.34 0.47
C VAL A 22 38.80 -31.13 1.34
N VAL A 23 39.80 -31.12 2.23
CA VAL A 23 40.13 -29.95 3.07
C VAL A 23 40.61 -28.77 2.22
N LEU A 24 41.42 -28.99 1.18
CA LEU A 24 41.88 -27.94 0.26
C LEU A 24 40.75 -27.39 -0.58
N VAL A 25 39.84 -28.23 -1.07
CA VAL A 25 38.65 -27.78 -1.85
C VAL A 25 37.67 -27.02 -0.96
N CYS A 26 37.38 -27.49 0.26
CA CYS A 26 36.53 -26.79 1.22
C CYS A 26 37.18 -25.50 1.70
N GLY A 27 38.50 -25.46 1.92
CA GLY A 27 39.23 -24.24 2.26
C GLY A 27 39.22 -23.20 1.14
N ALA A 28 39.42 -23.63 -0.11
CA ALA A 28 39.35 -22.75 -1.28
C ALA A 28 37.94 -22.25 -1.53
N ALA A 29 36.90 -23.07 -1.37
CA ALA A 29 35.52 -22.69 -1.48
C ALA A 29 35.12 -21.69 -0.35
N GLY A 30 35.53 -21.98 0.90
CA GLY A 30 35.32 -21.09 2.03
C GLY A 30 35.99 -19.72 1.85
N SER A 31 37.25 -19.68 1.36
CA SER A 31 37.97 -18.44 1.06
C SER A 31 37.36 -17.67 -0.09
N TYR A 32 36.81 -18.37 -1.10
CA TYR A 32 36.11 -17.73 -2.21
C TYR A 32 34.79 -17.07 -1.77
N TYR A 33 34.09 -17.68 -0.79
CA TYR A 33 32.86 -17.08 -0.22
C TYR A 33 33.15 -15.89 0.70
N VAL A 34 34.23 -15.92 1.45
CA VAL A 34 34.62 -14.82 2.37
C VAL A 34 35.20 -13.61 1.62
N LEU A 35 35.84 -13.82 0.44
CA LEU A 35 36.47 -12.77 -0.36
C LEU A 35 35.54 -12.21 -1.46
N ARG A 36 34.33 -12.71 -1.63
CA ARG A 36 33.38 -12.05 -2.52
C ARG A 36 33.02 -10.67 -1.95
N PRO A 37 33.24 -9.58 -2.71
CA PRO A 37 32.67 -8.32 -2.31
C PRO A 37 31.15 -8.51 -2.19
N LYS A 38 30.58 -8.14 -1.04
CA LYS A 38 29.12 -8.11 -0.90
C LYS A 38 28.58 -7.30 -2.07
N PRO A 39 27.55 -7.80 -2.81
CA PRO A 39 26.93 -6.99 -3.83
C PRO A 39 26.52 -5.68 -3.17
N ALA A 40 26.86 -4.57 -3.82
CA ALA A 40 26.42 -3.26 -3.36
C ALA A 40 24.89 -3.29 -3.25
N ILE A 41 24.38 -3.01 -2.05
CA ILE A 41 22.95 -2.85 -1.83
C ILE A 41 22.53 -1.69 -2.73
N PRO A 42 21.55 -1.86 -3.62
CA PRO A 42 21.02 -0.73 -4.38
C PRO A 42 20.66 0.38 -3.37
N ALA A 43 21.22 1.56 -3.54
CA ALA A 43 20.79 2.69 -2.74
C ALA A 43 19.29 2.89 -2.92
N ALA A 44 18.58 3.17 -1.81
CA ALA A 44 17.16 3.52 -1.90
C ALA A 44 16.99 4.59 -3.00
N PRO A 45 15.93 4.50 -3.83
CA PRO A 45 15.72 5.44 -4.91
C PRO A 45 15.80 6.86 -4.34
N VAL A 46 16.84 7.59 -4.72
CA VAL A 46 16.99 8.99 -4.28
C VAL A 46 15.81 9.75 -4.86
N ALA A 47 14.94 10.25 -4.00
CA ALA A 47 13.85 11.12 -4.42
C ALA A 47 14.40 12.18 -5.35
N LYS A 48 13.92 12.26 -6.61
CA LYS A 48 14.32 13.31 -7.53
C LYS A 48 14.09 14.64 -6.82
N LYS A 49 15.12 15.46 -6.62
CA LYS A 49 14.94 16.80 -6.08
C LYS A 49 13.94 17.54 -6.95
N VAL A 50 12.74 17.74 -6.41
CA VAL A 50 11.72 18.57 -7.05
C VAL A 50 12.31 19.97 -7.18
N PRO A 51 12.28 20.62 -8.37
CA PRO A 51 12.66 22.01 -8.50
C PRO A 51 11.88 22.83 -7.48
N LYS A 52 12.57 23.70 -6.71
CA LYS A 52 11.92 24.57 -5.73
C LYS A 52 10.88 25.42 -6.46
N PRO A 53 9.57 25.31 -6.15
CA PRO A 53 8.55 26.08 -6.82
C PRO A 53 8.85 27.58 -6.63
N ALA A 54 8.59 28.40 -7.65
CA ALA A 54 8.49 29.84 -7.49
C ALA A 54 7.41 30.15 -6.42
N PRO A 55 7.51 31.27 -5.69
CA PRO A 55 6.62 31.59 -4.57
C PRO A 55 5.22 31.97 -5.05
N ALA A 56 4.48 31.03 -5.59
CA ALA A 56 3.07 31.15 -5.82
C ALA A 56 2.33 30.68 -4.55
N GLU A 57 1.18 31.29 -4.24
CA GLU A 57 0.31 30.85 -3.14
C GLU A 57 -0.38 29.52 -3.50
N GLY A 58 0.42 28.49 -3.72
CA GLY A 58 -0.02 27.14 -4.00
C GLY A 58 -0.37 26.38 -2.72
N VAL A 59 -0.97 25.21 -2.87
CA VAL A 59 -1.30 24.28 -1.79
C VAL A 59 -0.69 22.92 -2.07
N SER A 60 -0.20 22.23 -1.05
CA SER A 60 0.32 20.88 -1.19
C SER A 60 -0.18 19.94 -0.10
N SER A 61 -0.35 18.67 -0.47
CA SER A 61 -0.64 17.57 0.44
C SER A 61 0.34 16.42 0.17
N HIS A 62 0.89 15.85 1.23
CA HIS A 62 1.78 14.68 1.16
C HIS A 62 1.04 13.47 1.72
N MET A 63 0.74 12.52 0.88
CA MET A 63 -0.04 11.32 1.21
C MET A 63 0.86 10.08 1.26
N GLN A 64 0.51 9.14 2.14
CA GLN A 64 1.08 7.81 2.21
C GLN A 64 -0.01 6.78 1.93
N PHE A 65 0.20 5.94 0.93
CA PHE A 65 -0.62 4.78 0.65
C PHE A 65 0.08 3.53 1.16
N VAL A 66 -0.63 2.72 1.93
CA VAL A 66 -0.16 1.43 2.43
C VAL A 66 -1.16 0.35 2.09
N GLY A 67 -0.76 -0.91 2.28
CA GLY A 67 -1.54 -2.07 1.86
C GLY A 67 -2.64 -2.48 2.83
N ASP A 68 -2.80 -3.80 2.94
CA ASP A 68 -3.92 -4.41 3.64
C ASP A 68 -3.77 -4.29 5.15
N VAL A 69 -4.86 -3.85 5.78
CA VAL A 69 -4.97 -3.60 7.23
C VAL A 69 -6.09 -4.46 7.79
N PHE A 70 -5.74 -5.38 8.67
CA PHE A 70 -6.64 -6.29 9.35
C PHE A 70 -6.19 -6.49 10.82
N TRP A 71 -7.08 -6.28 11.78
CA TRP A 71 -6.78 -6.40 13.21
C TRP A 71 -7.65 -7.41 13.96
N GLY A 72 -8.18 -8.40 13.23
CA GLY A 72 -8.84 -9.58 13.80
C GLY A 72 -7.86 -10.71 14.15
N ARG A 73 -8.37 -11.91 14.34
CA ARG A 73 -7.61 -13.15 14.58
C ARG A 73 -6.46 -12.99 15.58
N SER A 74 -5.24 -13.32 15.18
CA SER A 74 -4.09 -13.31 16.06
C SER A 74 -3.62 -11.91 16.43
N VAL A 75 -3.85 -10.89 15.61
CA VAL A 75 -3.56 -9.49 15.95
C VAL A 75 -4.39 -9.07 17.16
N GLN A 76 -5.71 -9.29 17.11
CA GLN A 76 -6.60 -9.02 18.24
C GLN A 76 -6.19 -9.80 19.48
N THR A 77 -5.95 -11.12 19.36
CA THR A 77 -5.54 -11.97 20.49
C THR A 77 -4.24 -11.51 21.13
N LYS A 78 -3.27 -11.10 20.32
CA LYS A 78 -2.00 -10.53 20.84
C LYS A 78 -2.22 -9.19 21.54
N ALA A 79 -3.06 -8.32 20.97
CA ALA A 79 -3.41 -7.04 21.58
C ALA A 79 -4.04 -7.22 22.96
N GLU A 80 -5.01 -8.12 23.09
CA GLU A 80 -5.69 -8.44 24.34
C GLU A 80 -4.72 -9.00 25.41
N LYS A 81 -3.74 -9.80 24.99
CA LYS A 81 -2.72 -10.39 25.91
C LYS A 81 -1.55 -9.45 26.23
N SER A 82 -1.33 -8.40 25.44
CA SER A 82 -0.14 -7.53 25.55
C SER A 82 -0.15 -6.63 26.79
N GLY A 83 -1.32 -6.38 27.37
CA GLY A 83 -1.51 -5.35 28.41
C GLY A 83 -1.50 -3.91 27.87
N GLN A 84 -1.28 -3.71 26.56
CA GLN A 84 -1.24 -2.39 25.91
C GLN A 84 -2.61 -1.95 25.38
N GLY A 85 -3.61 -2.85 25.40
CA GLY A 85 -4.94 -2.56 24.87
C GLY A 85 -4.91 -2.28 23.38
N TYR A 86 -5.73 -1.33 22.95
CA TYR A 86 -5.87 -0.98 21.53
C TYR A 86 -4.62 -0.33 20.91
N ASN A 87 -3.73 0.25 21.71
CA ASN A 87 -2.48 0.85 21.24
C ASN A 87 -1.47 -0.20 20.72
N TYR A 88 -1.68 -1.47 21.04
CA TYR A 88 -0.79 -2.54 20.60
C TYR A 88 -0.58 -2.58 19.08
N ILE A 89 -1.64 -2.38 18.30
CA ILE A 89 -1.61 -2.54 16.83
C ILE A 89 -0.73 -1.51 16.11
N THR A 90 -0.45 -0.38 16.74
CA THR A 90 0.43 0.68 16.20
C THR A 90 1.71 0.86 17.03
N SER A 91 1.94 0.01 18.03
CA SER A 91 2.99 0.18 19.04
C SER A 91 4.42 0.18 18.49
N LYS A 92 4.64 -0.30 17.28
CA LYS A 92 5.94 -0.31 16.60
C LYS A 92 6.13 0.86 15.63
N LEU A 93 5.10 1.67 15.40
CA LEU A 93 5.18 2.89 14.61
C LEU A 93 5.51 4.08 15.51
N SER A 94 6.25 5.05 15.00
CA SER A 94 6.57 6.28 15.73
C SER A 94 5.73 7.46 15.26
N ALA A 95 5.54 8.46 16.13
CA ALA A 95 4.90 9.72 15.74
C ALA A 95 5.64 10.40 14.58
N GLN A 96 6.97 10.27 14.52
CA GLN A 96 7.78 10.82 13.43
C GLN A 96 7.43 10.18 12.09
N ASP A 97 7.09 8.88 12.05
CA ASP A 97 6.66 8.22 10.81
C ASP A 97 5.31 8.77 10.35
N ARG A 98 4.39 9.02 11.30
CA ARG A 98 3.08 9.62 11.02
C ARG A 98 3.21 11.04 10.48
N ASP A 99 4.04 11.84 11.07
CA ASP A 99 4.16 13.29 10.82
C ASP A 99 4.89 13.63 9.51
N GLN A 100 5.49 12.63 8.84
CA GLN A 100 6.08 12.80 7.50
C GLN A 100 5.01 13.05 6.43
N TYR A 101 3.76 12.65 6.68
CA TYR A 101 2.66 12.72 5.72
C TYR A 101 1.46 13.45 6.32
N ASP A 102 0.79 14.25 5.48
CA ASP A 102 -0.45 14.93 5.86
C ASP A 102 -1.61 13.93 5.98
N ALA A 103 -1.62 12.88 5.15
CA ALA A 103 -2.67 11.86 5.10
C ALA A 103 -2.10 10.46 4.90
N TRP A 104 -2.75 9.46 5.52
CA TRP A 104 -2.49 8.04 5.30
C TRP A 104 -3.75 7.35 4.81
N ILE A 105 -3.60 6.51 3.79
CA ILE A 105 -4.68 5.78 3.13
C ILE A 105 -4.32 4.29 3.06
N ALA A 106 -5.27 3.41 3.38
CA ALA A 106 -5.08 1.96 3.36
C ALA A 106 -6.31 1.22 2.83
N ASN A 107 -6.17 -0.07 2.55
CA ASN A 107 -7.30 -0.97 2.40
C ASN A 107 -7.60 -1.63 3.77
N PHE A 108 -8.81 -1.42 4.32
CA PHE A 108 -9.24 -2.09 5.55
C PHE A 108 -9.97 -3.38 5.20
N GLU A 109 -9.28 -4.49 5.34
CA GLU A 109 -9.69 -5.78 4.79
C GLU A 109 -10.53 -6.61 5.77
N CYS A 110 -11.53 -5.98 6.30
CA CYS A 110 -12.52 -6.61 7.16
C CYS A 110 -13.77 -5.72 7.30
N PRO A 111 -14.95 -6.30 7.55
CA PRO A 111 -16.06 -5.52 8.08
C PRO A 111 -15.72 -5.09 9.52
N ILE A 112 -16.05 -3.85 9.84
CA ILE A 112 -15.81 -3.27 11.19
C ILE A 112 -17.15 -3.20 11.90
N THR A 113 -17.46 -4.27 12.63
CA THR A 113 -18.78 -4.41 13.28
C THR A 113 -18.67 -4.83 14.74
N THR A 114 -19.75 -4.60 15.48
CA THR A 114 -19.87 -5.07 16.87
C THR A 114 -20.15 -6.56 16.99
N LYS A 115 -20.28 -7.27 15.86
CA LYS A 115 -20.53 -8.69 15.83
C LYS A 115 -19.33 -9.45 16.37
N ASP A 116 -19.56 -10.35 17.30
CA ASP A 116 -18.51 -11.26 17.76
C ASP A 116 -18.40 -12.43 16.78
N VAL A 117 -17.26 -12.53 16.12
CA VAL A 117 -16.94 -13.63 15.20
C VAL A 117 -15.86 -14.48 15.86
N PRO A 118 -16.17 -15.74 16.24
CA PRO A 118 -15.22 -16.64 16.88
C PRO A 118 -13.92 -16.79 16.09
N TYR A 119 -12.82 -16.92 16.80
CA TYR A 119 -11.47 -17.02 16.22
C TYR A 119 -11.36 -18.17 15.18
N ASP A 120 -11.96 -19.33 15.48
CA ASP A 120 -11.95 -20.50 14.60
C ASP A 120 -12.68 -20.26 13.27
N LEU A 121 -13.76 -19.48 13.27
CA LEU A 121 -14.45 -19.09 12.02
C LEU A 121 -13.59 -18.09 11.22
N GLN A 122 -12.90 -17.20 11.88
CA GLN A 122 -11.99 -16.28 11.19
C GLN A 122 -10.78 -16.98 10.57
N VAL A 123 -10.33 -18.09 11.17
CA VAL A 123 -9.19 -18.88 10.66
C VAL A 123 -9.61 -19.91 9.63
N ASN A 124 -10.65 -20.71 9.92
CA ASN A 124 -10.97 -21.89 9.13
C ASN A 124 -11.78 -21.60 7.86
N ILE A 125 -12.59 -20.54 7.88
CA ILE A 125 -13.46 -20.15 6.75
C ILE A 125 -13.28 -18.68 6.36
N LEU A 126 -12.26 -18.02 6.89
CA LEU A 126 -11.91 -16.63 6.61
C LEU A 126 -13.07 -15.64 6.78
N LYS A 127 -13.96 -15.90 7.74
CA LYS A 127 -15.05 -15.01 8.09
C LYS A 127 -14.53 -13.90 8.99
N PHE A 128 -13.93 -12.88 8.40
CA PHE A 128 -13.27 -11.81 9.13
C PHE A 128 -14.25 -10.89 9.86
N ASN A 129 -13.79 -10.30 10.94
CA ASN A 129 -14.37 -9.14 11.60
C ASN A 129 -13.30 -8.37 12.34
N CYS A 130 -13.38 -7.07 12.27
CA CYS A 130 -12.55 -6.14 13.00
C CYS A 130 -13.39 -5.41 14.05
N ARG A 131 -12.92 -5.35 15.28
CA ARG A 131 -13.66 -4.69 16.35
C ARG A 131 -13.54 -3.17 16.25
N PRO A 132 -14.65 -2.42 16.32
CA PRO A 132 -14.65 -0.96 16.16
C PRO A 132 -13.91 -0.22 17.29
N GLU A 133 -13.69 -0.86 18.45
CA GLU A 133 -13.00 -0.27 19.60
C GLU A 133 -11.54 0.08 19.32
N TYR A 134 -10.94 -0.47 18.24
CA TYR A 134 -9.59 -0.12 17.79
C TYR A 134 -9.54 1.15 16.93
N LEU A 135 -10.68 1.61 16.40
CA LEU A 135 -10.73 2.75 15.47
C LEU A 135 -10.18 4.05 16.05
N PRO A 136 -10.35 4.41 17.34
CA PRO A 136 -9.73 5.61 17.88
C PRO A 136 -8.20 5.61 17.78
N GLU A 137 -7.56 4.43 17.83
CA GLU A 137 -6.13 4.31 17.62
C GLU A 137 -5.76 4.45 16.14
N LEU A 138 -6.49 3.76 15.27
CA LEU A 138 -6.27 3.83 13.81
C LEU A 138 -6.55 5.22 13.23
N ALA A 139 -7.49 5.98 13.80
CA ALA A 139 -7.80 7.35 13.39
C ALA A 139 -6.64 8.34 13.65
N LYS A 140 -5.69 8.00 14.51
CA LYS A 140 -4.45 8.78 14.66
C LYS A 140 -3.56 8.66 13.43
N TRP A 141 -3.72 7.59 12.66
CA TRP A 141 -2.90 7.24 11.50
C TRP A 141 -3.63 7.50 10.19
N PHE A 142 -4.83 6.95 10.02
CA PHE A 142 -5.51 6.91 8.74
C PHE A 142 -6.52 8.03 8.57
N THR A 143 -6.42 8.70 7.43
CA THR A 143 -7.35 9.74 6.97
C THR A 143 -8.51 9.13 6.20
N ALA A 144 -8.22 8.07 5.42
CA ALA A 144 -9.24 7.37 4.63
C ALA A 144 -8.92 5.89 4.48
N ALA A 145 -9.96 5.07 4.30
CA ALA A 145 -9.88 3.63 4.13
C ALA A 145 -10.73 3.14 2.95
N SER A 146 -10.14 2.26 2.11
CA SER A 146 -10.88 1.52 1.09
C SER A 146 -11.72 0.43 1.74
N GLN A 147 -12.96 0.27 1.25
CA GLN A 147 -13.87 -0.82 1.59
C GLN A 147 -14.08 -1.77 0.39
N ALA A 148 -13.31 -1.58 -0.68
CA ALA A 148 -13.37 -2.41 -1.87
C ALA A 148 -12.47 -3.63 -1.71
N ASN A 149 -12.92 -4.63 -0.95
CA ASN A 149 -12.22 -5.91 -0.78
C ASN A 149 -13.20 -7.06 -0.54
N ASN A 150 -12.73 -8.29 -0.73
CA ASN A 150 -13.52 -9.51 -0.64
C ASN A 150 -13.94 -9.89 0.79
N HIS A 151 -13.42 -9.22 1.81
CA HIS A 151 -13.79 -9.50 3.19
C HIS A 151 -14.81 -8.52 3.77
N THR A 152 -15.06 -7.39 3.12
CA THR A 152 -16.06 -6.41 3.58
C THR A 152 -17.47 -7.01 3.66
N GLU A 153 -17.81 -8.02 2.84
CA GLU A 153 -19.10 -8.70 2.87
C GLU A 153 -19.23 -9.80 3.95
N ASN A 154 -18.18 -10.14 4.68
CA ASN A 154 -18.12 -11.31 5.56
C ASN A 154 -19.16 -11.31 6.69
N ASN A 155 -19.68 -10.18 7.09
CA ASN A 155 -20.69 -10.06 8.13
C ASN A 155 -21.99 -9.45 7.59
N ASP A 156 -22.78 -10.30 6.93
CA ASP A 156 -24.11 -9.99 6.41
C ASP A 156 -24.10 -8.91 5.30
N GLY A 157 -23.06 -8.94 4.43
CA GLY A 157 -23.01 -8.19 3.20
C GLY A 157 -23.21 -6.68 3.39
N LEU A 158 -24.31 -6.15 2.86
CA LEU A 158 -24.64 -4.73 2.91
C LEU A 158 -24.73 -4.19 4.35
N TRP A 159 -25.30 -4.95 5.29
CA TRP A 159 -25.36 -4.53 6.69
C TRP A 159 -23.95 -4.34 7.28
N GLY A 160 -23.03 -5.27 7.01
CA GLY A 160 -21.65 -5.17 7.43
C GLY A 160 -20.93 -3.95 6.85
N LEU A 161 -21.15 -3.65 5.58
CA LEU A 161 -20.62 -2.47 4.92
C LEU A 161 -21.16 -1.16 5.54
N GLU A 162 -22.49 -1.07 5.78
CA GLU A 162 -23.12 0.09 6.39
C GLU A 162 -22.63 0.34 7.83
N GLN A 163 -22.52 -0.73 8.62
CA GLN A 163 -21.94 -0.68 9.97
C GLN A 163 -20.48 -0.19 9.90
N THR A 164 -19.69 -0.72 9.00
CA THR A 164 -18.29 -0.35 8.80
C THR A 164 -18.17 1.14 8.45
N ARG A 165 -18.94 1.63 7.49
CA ARG A 165 -18.97 3.05 7.11
C ARG A 165 -19.36 3.96 8.27
N THR A 166 -20.39 3.57 9.03
CA THR A 166 -20.83 4.29 10.23
C THR A 166 -19.74 4.36 11.28
N ASN A 167 -19.07 3.24 11.57
CA ASN A 167 -18.02 3.19 12.56
C ASN A 167 -16.78 4.00 12.14
N LEU A 168 -16.38 3.93 10.86
CA LEU A 168 -15.31 4.76 10.31
C LEU A 168 -15.63 6.25 10.40
N GLN A 169 -16.84 6.65 10.01
CA GLN A 169 -17.30 8.04 10.09
C GLN A 169 -17.29 8.55 11.53
N ASN A 170 -17.78 7.77 12.49
CA ASN A 170 -17.77 8.12 13.91
C ASN A 170 -16.35 8.29 14.46
N ALA A 171 -15.37 7.56 13.92
CA ALA A 171 -13.96 7.67 14.26
C ALA A 171 -13.22 8.80 13.50
N GLY A 172 -13.87 9.45 12.54
CA GLY A 172 -13.25 10.49 11.71
C GLY A 172 -12.39 9.98 10.56
N ILE A 173 -12.52 8.69 10.20
CA ILE A 173 -11.87 8.08 9.04
C ILE A 173 -12.84 8.10 7.87
N GLN A 174 -12.46 8.76 6.78
CA GLN A 174 -13.25 8.78 5.54
C GLN A 174 -13.17 7.41 4.87
N ASN A 175 -14.18 7.05 4.05
CA ASN A 175 -14.18 5.74 3.38
C ASN A 175 -14.59 5.87 1.91
N PHE A 176 -14.19 4.90 1.10
CA PHE A 176 -14.50 4.83 -0.32
C PHE A 176 -14.51 3.37 -0.81
N GLY A 177 -15.14 3.16 -1.96
CA GLY A 177 -15.23 1.85 -2.57
C GLY A 177 -16.29 0.95 -1.95
N THR A 178 -16.58 -0.15 -2.63
CA THR A 178 -17.55 -1.16 -2.23
C THR A 178 -17.07 -2.55 -2.62
N TYR A 179 -17.51 -3.57 -1.87
CA TYR A 179 -17.24 -4.98 -2.21
C TYR A 179 -18.07 -5.47 -3.41
N ASP A 180 -19.17 -4.79 -3.72
CA ASP A 180 -20.08 -5.26 -4.78
C ASP A 180 -19.54 -4.95 -6.17
N MET A 181 -19.07 -5.99 -6.85
CA MET A 181 -18.52 -5.92 -8.21
C MET A 181 -19.51 -5.47 -9.29
N ASN A 182 -20.82 -5.43 -8.99
CA ASN A 182 -21.85 -5.05 -9.96
C ASN A 182 -22.23 -3.56 -9.85
N GLN A 183 -21.78 -2.88 -8.82
CA GLN A 183 -22.09 -1.45 -8.60
C GLN A 183 -21.28 -0.55 -9.52
N THR A 184 -21.92 0.55 -9.91
CA THR A 184 -21.23 1.75 -10.46
C THR A 184 -21.25 2.90 -9.48
N ASN A 185 -22.20 2.88 -8.53
CA ASN A 185 -22.25 3.80 -7.41
C ASN A 185 -21.21 3.40 -6.36
N ASP A 186 -20.82 4.32 -5.52
CA ASP A 186 -19.92 4.11 -4.37
C ASP A 186 -18.51 3.57 -4.73
N LEU A 187 -18.13 3.50 -6.00
CA LEU A 187 -16.78 3.16 -6.42
C LEU A 187 -15.79 4.26 -6.06
N CYS A 188 -16.18 5.51 -6.26
CA CYS A 188 -15.34 6.69 -5.99
C CYS A 188 -16.01 7.61 -4.98
N GLU A 189 -15.21 8.11 -4.03
CA GLU A 189 -15.59 9.18 -3.12
C GLU A 189 -14.61 10.34 -3.21
N VAL A 190 -15.09 11.55 -2.94
CA VAL A 190 -14.22 12.73 -2.82
C VAL A 190 -13.73 12.80 -1.37
N ILE A 191 -12.47 12.53 -1.19
CA ILE A 191 -11.81 12.57 0.12
C ILE A 191 -11.26 13.97 0.35
N THR A 192 -11.58 14.52 1.50
CA THR A 192 -11.02 15.80 1.98
C THR A 192 -9.68 15.52 2.65
N LEU A 193 -8.60 15.88 1.95
CA LEU A 193 -7.23 15.63 2.43
C LEU A 193 -6.67 16.84 3.15
N PRO A 194 -6.02 16.66 4.31
CA PRO A 194 -5.20 17.69 4.93
C PRO A 194 -4.11 18.18 3.96
N ALA A 195 -3.87 19.47 3.94
CA ALA A 195 -2.91 20.13 3.07
C ALA A 195 -2.33 21.37 3.75
N GLN A 196 -1.30 21.96 3.14
CA GLN A 196 -0.65 23.18 3.63
C GLN A 196 -0.45 24.18 2.50
N THR A 197 -0.65 25.46 2.79
CA THR A 197 -0.29 26.54 1.84
C THR A 197 1.21 26.65 1.72
N ALA A 198 1.72 26.94 0.51
CA ALA A 198 3.13 26.89 0.19
C ALA A 198 3.99 27.95 0.90
N VAL A 199 3.40 29.10 1.23
CA VAL A 199 4.13 30.26 1.79
C VAL A 199 3.94 30.37 3.30
N LYS A 200 2.71 30.28 3.76
CA LYS A 200 2.35 30.51 5.17
C LYS A 200 2.28 29.20 5.99
N HIS A 201 2.37 28.06 5.34
CA HIS A 201 2.17 26.73 5.95
C HIS A 201 0.85 26.60 6.74
N THR A 202 -0.15 27.38 6.31
CA THR A 202 -1.49 27.34 6.92
C THR A 202 -2.12 25.98 6.61
N LYS A 203 -2.65 25.33 7.63
CA LYS A 203 -3.40 24.08 7.47
C LYS A 203 -4.70 24.37 6.73
N VAL A 204 -4.91 23.68 5.63
CA VAL A 204 -6.08 23.72 4.76
C VAL A 204 -6.45 22.31 4.35
N SER A 205 -7.42 22.16 3.47
CA SER A 205 -7.78 20.86 2.89
C SER A 205 -7.97 21.00 1.38
N ILE A 206 -7.74 19.88 0.67
CA ILE A 206 -8.00 19.76 -0.77
C ILE A 206 -8.83 18.52 -1.08
N PRO A 207 -9.70 18.53 -2.10
CA PRO A 207 -10.44 17.36 -2.54
C PRO A 207 -9.59 16.49 -3.48
N VAL A 208 -9.62 15.18 -3.25
CA VAL A 208 -9.05 14.16 -4.15
C VAL A 208 -10.06 13.03 -4.30
N ALA A 209 -10.31 12.56 -5.50
CA ALA A 209 -11.17 11.39 -5.71
C ALA A 209 -10.35 10.11 -5.45
N LEU A 210 -10.80 9.29 -4.51
CA LEU A 210 -10.29 7.94 -4.29
C LEU A 210 -11.32 6.93 -4.77
N CYS A 211 -10.88 5.96 -5.59
CA CYS A 211 -11.75 4.97 -6.21
C CYS A 211 -11.31 3.55 -5.83
N GLY A 212 -12.18 2.79 -5.17
CA GLY A 212 -11.94 1.40 -4.79
C GLY A 212 -12.66 0.44 -5.75
N TYR A 213 -11.95 -0.60 -6.18
CA TYR A 213 -12.47 -1.66 -7.06
C TYR A 213 -12.12 -3.03 -6.48
N MET A 214 -13.11 -3.91 -6.32
CA MET A 214 -12.89 -5.28 -5.84
C MET A 214 -13.15 -6.27 -6.97
N TYR A 215 -12.10 -7.04 -7.37
CA TYR A 215 -12.18 -8.05 -8.44
C TYR A 215 -11.15 -9.17 -8.18
N VAL A 216 -11.46 -10.07 -7.28
CA VAL A 216 -10.49 -11.07 -6.80
C VAL A 216 -10.33 -12.31 -7.67
N VAL A 217 -11.18 -12.58 -8.64
CA VAL A 217 -11.11 -13.78 -9.50
C VAL A 217 -11.34 -13.37 -10.94
N ASP A 218 -10.38 -13.54 -11.83
CA ASP A 218 -10.42 -13.38 -13.32
C ASP A 218 -11.47 -12.41 -13.92
N VAL A 219 -12.09 -11.57 -13.09
CA VAL A 219 -13.07 -10.55 -13.45
C VAL A 219 -12.36 -9.20 -13.47
N THR A 220 -12.69 -8.37 -14.42
CA THR A 220 -12.13 -7.01 -14.54
C THR A 220 -13.24 -5.97 -14.57
N PRO A 221 -12.97 -4.71 -14.15
CA PRO A 221 -13.97 -3.65 -14.22
C PRO A 221 -14.55 -3.48 -15.61
N THR A 222 -15.85 -3.26 -15.69
CA THR A 222 -16.55 -2.89 -16.94
C THR A 222 -16.20 -1.47 -17.36
N ASP A 223 -16.44 -1.13 -18.61
CA ASP A 223 -16.23 0.24 -19.11
C ASP A 223 -17.10 1.26 -18.39
N ALA A 224 -18.33 0.88 -17.99
CA ALA A 224 -19.22 1.74 -17.21
C ALA A 224 -18.63 2.08 -15.85
N GLN A 225 -18.05 1.10 -15.16
CA GLN A 225 -17.42 1.28 -13.85
C GLN A 225 -16.15 2.15 -13.94
N LEU A 226 -15.32 1.91 -14.95
CA LEU A 226 -14.13 2.74 -15.20
C LEU A 226 -14.49 4.18 -15.58
N ALA A 227 -15.59 4.36 -16.33
CA ALA A 227 -16.07 5.68 -16.76
C ALA A 227 -16.42 6.60 -15.58
N VAL A 228 -16.72 6.05 -14.39
CA VAL A 228 -16.99 6.83 -13.17
C VAL A 228 -15.80 7.75 -12.84
N MET A 229 -14.57 7.30 -13.01
CA MET A 229 -13.38 8.11 -12.73
C MET A 229 -13.28 9.35 -13.62
N ARG A 230 -13.73 9.28 -14.88
CA ARG A 230 -13.61 10.38 -15.86
C ARG A 230 -14.30 11.66 -15.42
N GLN A 231 -15.38 11.56 -14.64
CA GLN A 231 -16.10 12.76 -14.19
C GLN A 231 -15.25 13.55 -13.17
N TYR A 232 -14.57 12.86 -12.27
CA TYR A 232 -13.68 13.48 -11.28
C TYR A 232 -12.38 13.98 -11.91
N ALA A 233 -11.80 13.21 -12.83
CA ALA A 233 -10.56 13.54 -13.53
C ALA A 233 -10.60 14.86 -14.31
N LYS A 234 -11.79 15.38 -14.61
CA LYS A 234 -11.99 16.70 -15.26
C LYS A 234 -11.58 17.86 -14.37
N VAL A 235 -11.64 17.71 -13.05
CA VAL A 235 -11.52 18.85 -12.12
C VAL A 235 -10.62 18.55 -10.90
N MET A 236 -10.29 17.29 -10.60
CA MET A 236 -9.47 16.93 -9.43
C MET A 236 -8.59 15.71 -9.71
N PRO A 237 -7.54 15.45 -8.88
CA PRO A 237 -6.77 14.21 -8.93
C PRO A 237 -7.66 13.00 -8.68
N VAL A 238 -7.37 11.88 -9.34
CA VAL A 238 -8.04 10.60 -9.15
C VAL A 238 -7.02 9.52 -8.86
N ILE A 239 -7.16 8.82 -7.75
CA ILE A 239 -6.30 7.69 -7.40
C ILE A 239 -7.17 6.45 -7.23
N ALA A 240 -6.83 5.39 -7.97
CA ALA A 240 -7.51 4.11 -7.86
C ALA A 240 -6.77 3.18 -6.89
N MET A 241 -7.52 2.54 -6.00
CA MET A 241 -7.04 1.49 -5.10
C MET A 241 -7.82 0.19 -5.36
N PRO A 242 -7.45 -0.57 -6.40
CA PRO A 242 -8.08 -1.85 -6.68
C PRO A 242 -7.55 -2.95 -5.76
N HIS A 243 -8.45 -3.84 -5.35
CA HIS A 243 -8.18 -5.07 -4.60
C HIS A 243 -8.39 -6.24 -5.56
N MET A 244 -7.30 -6.70 -6.21
CA MET A 244 -7.36 -7.58 -7.38
C MET A 244 -6.18 -8.54 -7.46
N GLY A 245 -6.40 -9.65 -8.17
CA GLY A 245 -5.37 -10.59 -8.61
C GLY A 245 -5.40 -11.91 -7.87
N VAL A 246 -4.29 -12.62 -7.87
CA VAL A 246 -4.12 -13.93 -7.21
C VAL A 246 -3.21 -13.74 -6.00
N GLU A 247 -3.66 -14.27 -4.85
CA GLU A 247 -2.89 -14.23 -3.61
C GLU A 247 -1.51 -14.87 -3.77
N TYR A 248 -0.53 -14.30 -3.07
CA TYR A 248 0.87 -14.80 -2.94
C TYR A 248 1.65 -14.91 -4.26
N ARG A 249 1.16 -14.32 -5.35
CA ARG A 249 1.94 -14.21 -6.60
C ARG A 249 2.84 -12.97 -6.57
N PRO A 250 4.15 -13.13 -6.81
CA PRO A 250 5.10 -12.00 -6.76
C PRO A 250 5.04 -11.08 -7.99
N THR A 251 4.31 -11.47 -9.02
CA THR A 251 4.15 -10.71 -10.28
C THR A 251 2.68 -10.59 -10.65
N ALA A 252 2.30 -9.43 -11.16
CA ALA A 252 0.95 -9.20 -11.64
C ALA A 252 0.62 -10.07 -12.87
N GLU A 253 -0.61 -10.54 -12.96
CA GLU A 253 -1.14 -11.29 -14.09
C GLU A 253 -1.51 -10.34 -15.25
N ASP A 254 -1.48 -10.85 -16.49
CA ASP A 254 -1.79 -10.05 -17.68
C ASP A 254 -3.17 -9.38 -17.62
N ALA A 255 -4.18 -10.07 -17.07
CA ALA A 255 -5.52 -9.50 -16.89
C ALA A 255 -5.52 -8.32 -15.91
N LYS A 256 -4.77 -8.42 -14.82
CA LYS A 256 -4.57 -7.35 -13.84
C LYS A 256 -3.82 -6.16 -14.44
N ILE A 257 -2.74 -6.45 -15.18
CA ILE A 257 -1.97 -5.42 -15.90
C ILE A 257 -2.88 -4.65 -16.85
N ALA A 258 -3.64 -5.35 -17.70
CA ALA A 258 -4.59 -4.74 -18.62
C ALA A 258 -5.67 -3.92 -17.91
N ALA A 259 -6.20 -4.41 -16.78
CA ALA A 259 -7.20 -3.69 -16.01
C ALA A 259 -6.63 -2.38 -15.43
N TYR A 260 -5.41 -2.40 -14.88
CA TYR A 260 -4.79 -1.20 -14.29
C TYR A 260 -4.40 -0.17 -15.35
N HIS A 261 -3.93 -0.62 -16.54
CA HIS A 261 -3.76 0.26 -17.70
C HIS A 261 -5.07 0.95 -18.07
N ARG A 262 -6.19 0.19 -18.13
CA ARG A 262 -7.51 0.76 -18.40
C ARG A 262 -7.95 1.77 -17.32
N MET A 263 -7.57 1.60 -16.06
CA MET A 263 -7.85 2.60 -15.00
C MET A 263 -7.14 3.93 -15.31
N ILE A 264 -5.86 3.89 -15.67
CA ILE A 264 -5.13 5.10 -16.11
C ILE A 264 -5.79 5.71 -17.35
N ASP A 265 -6.15 4.90 -18.34
CA ASP A 265 -6.79 5.37 -19.59
C ASP A 265 -8.18 5.97 -19.35
N ASN A 266 -8.80 5.65 -18.21
CA ASN A 266 -10.09 6.20 -17.77
C ASN A 266 -9.97 7.33 -16.76
N GLY A 267 -8.76 7.85 -16.53
CA GLY A 267 -8.54 9.08 -15.80
C GLY A 267 -7.98 8.92 -14.40
N ALA A 268 -7.57 7.71 -13.99
CA ALA A 268 -6.76 7.57 -12.79
C ALA A 268 -5.37 8.20 -13.01
N ASP A 269 -4.90 8.97 -12.04
CA ASP A 269 -3.58 9.58 -12.03
C ASP A 269 -2.52 8.68 -11.39
N MET A 270 -2.97 7.74 -10.58
CA MET A 270 -2.15 6.73 -9.93
C MET A 270 -3.01 5.51 -9.60
N VAL A 271 -2.40 4.32 -9.63
CA VAL A 271 -3.03 3.07 -9.19
C VAL A 271 -2.17 2.43 -8.11
N VAL A 272 -2.78 2.12 -6.97
CA VAL A 272 -2.15 1.43 -5.84
C VAL A 272 -2.96 0.19 -5.52
N GLY A 273 -2.46 -0.98 -5.93
CA GLY A 273 -3.15 -2.26 -5.79
C GLY A 273 -2.94 -2.94 -4.44
N ALA A 274 -3.92 -3.74 -4.05
CA ALA A 274 -3.95 -4.60 -2.87
C ALA A 274 -4.44 -6.01 -3.22
N HIS A 275 -4.63 -6.90 -2.27
CA HIS A 275 -5.10 -8.28 -2.31
C HIS A 275 -4.02 -9.37 -2.42
N PRO A 276 -2.97 -9.31 -3.24
CA PRO A 276 -2.02 -10.42 -3.30
C PRO A 276 -1.27 -10.71 -2.01
N HIS A 277 -1.36 -9.85 -0.99
CA HIS A 277 -0.66 -9.96 0.29
C HIS A 277 0.88 -10.05 0.18
N VAL A 278 1.41 -9.78 -1.01
CA VAL A 278 2.83 -9.66 -1.31
C VAL A 278 3.05 -8.43 -2.19
N ILE A 279 4.23 -7.84 -2.10
CA ILE A 279 4.61 -6.75 -2.99
C ILE A 279 4.79 -7.32 -4.40
N GLN A 280 4.08 -6.74 -5.37
CA GLN A 280 4.26 -7.01 -6.79
C GLN A 280 5.06 -5.87 -7.46
N ASN A 281 5.44 -6.08 -8.71
CA ASN A 281 6.11 -5.07 -9.51
C ASN A 281 5.31 -3.78 -9.65
N SER A 282 5.99 -2.71 -10.04
CA SER A 282 5.41 -1.41 -10.36
C SER A 282 5.87 -0.97 -11.75
N GLU A 283 5.15 -0.07 -12.36
CA GLU A 283 5.54 0.54 -13.63
C GLU A 283 5.14 2.01 -13.76
N ALA A 284 5.74 2.68 -14.72
CA ALA A 284 5.38 4.02 -15.17
C ALA A 284 4.59 3.91 -16.48
N TYR A 285 3.27 3.76 -16.41
CA TYR A 285 2.41 3.71 -17.61
C TYR A 285 1.90 5.10 -17.97
N LYS A 286 2.22 5.58 -19.17
CA LYS A 286 1.88 6.95 -19.64
C LYS A 286 2.30 8.05 -18.65
N GLY A 287 3.43 7.84 -17.97
CA GLY A 287 3.94 8.77 -16.93
C GLY A 287 3.24 8.68 -15.58
N ARG A 288 2.28 7.77 -15.39
CA ARG A 288 1.55 7.53 -14.14
C ARG A 288 2.11 6.31 -13.42
N LEU A 289 2.14 6.37 -12.10
CA LEU A 289 2.57 5.23 -11.28
C LEU A 289 1.44 4.19 -11.19
N ILE A 290 1.79 2.96 -11.49
CA ILE A 290 1.03 1.77 -11.15
C ILE A 290 1.88 0.92 -10.21
N ALA A 291 1.44 0.73 -8.97
CA ALA A 291 1.94 -0.28 -8.04
C ALA A 291 0.94 -1.44 -8.03
N TYR A 292 1.31 -2.59 -8.60
CA TYR A 292 0.34 -3.69 -8.80
C TYR A 292 -0.13 -4.31 -7.49
N SER A 293 0.74 -4.41 -6.50
CA SER A 293 0.37 -4.72 -5.12
C SER A 293 1.42 -4.13 -4.17
N VAL A 294 0.95 -3.54 -3.11
CA VAL A 294 1.81 -2.99 -2.06
C VAL A 294 1.96 -3.93 -0.85
N GLY A 295 1.37 -5.15 -0.92
CA GLY A 295 1.41 -6.14 0.15
C GLY A 295 0.58 -5.75 1.37
N ASN A 296 0.94 -6.28 2.52
CA ASN A 296 0.28 -6.01 3.80
C ASN A 296 0.87 -4.79 4.51
N PHE A 297 0.13 -4.24 5.47
CA PHE A 297 0.63 -3.23 6.41
C PHE A 297 0.42 -3.63 7.87
N LEU A 298 -0.75 -4.16 8.21
CA LEU A 298 -1.11 -4.70 9.52
C LEU A 298 -1.93 -5.97 9.28
N PHE A 299 -1.29 -7.12 9.37
CA PHE A 299 -1.95 -8.39 9.04
C PHE A 299 -1.27 -9.57 9.77
N ASP A 300 -1.96 -10.68 9.98
CA ASP A 300 -1.42 -11.82 10.72
C ASP A 300 -0.94 -12.99 9.85
N GLN A 301 -0.50 -12.75 8.63
CA GLN A 301 0.00 -13.77 7.70
C GLN A 301 1.46 -14.17 7.94
N GLN A 302 1.79 -14.58 9.16
CA GLN A 302 3.19 -14.86 9.53
C GLN A 302 3.71 -16.24 9.11
N SER A 303 2.84 -17.12 8.64
CA SER A 303 3.18 -18.52 8.32
C SER A 303 3.78 -18.73 6.94
N LEU A 304 3.81 -17.73 6.07
CA LEU A 304 4.05 -17.88 4.64
C LEU A 304 5.46 -17.49 4.19
N GLY A 305 6.23 -16.79 5.01
CA GLY A 305 7.61 -16.42 4.70
C GLY A 305 7.89 -14.91 4.71
N ARG A 306 9.12 -14.52 4.34
CA ARG A 306 9.61 -13.14 4.49
C ARG A 306 8.93 -12.14 3.53
N GLN A 307 8.53 -12.58 2.35
CA GLN A 307 7.91 -11.67 1.36
C GLN A 307 6.50 -11.25 1.77
N GLU A 308 5.79 -12.11 2.46
CA GLU A 308 4.44 -11.88 2.95
C GLU A 308 4.41 -11.00 4.20
N THR A 309 5.56 -10.72 4.80
CA THR A 309 5.71 -9.83 5.97
C THR A 309 6.29 -8.46 5.60
N LEU A 310 6.38 -8.15 4.32
CA LEU A 310 6.84 -6.83 3.86
C LEU A 310 5.70 -6.10 3.15
N GLY A 311 5.47 -4.86 3.53
CA GLY A 311 4.57 -3.92 2.88
C GLY A 311 5.33 -2.77 2.23
N LEU A 312 4.90 -2.33 1.06
CA LEU A 312 5.39 -1.14 0.39
C LEU A 312 4.54 0.06 0.79
N GLY A 313 5.17 1.14 1.19
CA GLY A 313 4.54 2.44 1.31
C GLY A 313 4.78 3.27 0.06
N VAL A 314 3.71 3.77 -0.57
CA VAL A 314 3.78 4.67 -1.72
C VAL A 314 3.44 6.08 -1.26
N GLY A 315 4.47 6.91 -1.11
CA GLY A 315 4.33 8.32 -0.77
C GLY A 315 4.16 9.16 -2.03
N ILE A 316 3.21 10.10 -2.01
CA ILE A 316 3.03 11.07 -3.08
C ILE A 316 2.75 12.46 -2.52
N ARG A 317 3.50 13.44 -2.99
CA ARG A 317 3.24 14.85 -2.73
C ARG A 317 2.57 15.47 -3.94
N LEU A 318 1.35 15.95 -3.76
CA LEU A 318 0.62 16.76 -4.74
C LEU A 318 0.82 18.23 -4.44
N THR A 319 1.13 19.05 -5.45
CA THR A 319 1.25 20.49 -5.32
C THR A 319 0.46 21.17 -6.44
N ILE A 320 -0.50 21.99 -6.05
CA ILE A 320 -1.29 22.86 -6.94
C ILE A 320 -0.66 24.24 -6.88
N ASN A 321 0.03 24.64 -7.95
CA ASN A 321 0.78 25.90 -8.01
C ASN A 321 -0.10 27.09 -8.43
N ASP A 322 -1.22 26.84 -9.14
CA ASP A 322 -2.17 27.88 -9.52
C ASP A 322 -2.96 28.37 -8.31
N ALA A 323 -2.78 29.62 -7.92
CA ALA A 323 -3.41 30.20 -6.74
C ALA A 323 -4.94 30.25 -6.84
N THR A 324 -5.51 30.40 -8.03
CA THR A 324 -6.95 30.42 -8.26
C THR A 324 -7.54 29.04 -8.04
N ALA A 325 -6.90 28.02 -8.61
CA ALA A 325 -7.30 26.64 -8.42
C ALA A 325 -7.10 26.18 -6.96
N ALA A 326 -5.99 26.56 -6.31
CA ALA A 326 -5.75 26.28 -4.90
C ALA A 326 -6.89 26.82 -4.02
N LYS A 327 -7.27 28.10 -4.20
CA LYS A 327 -8.39 28.70 -3.47
C LYS A 327 -9.74 28.02 -3.76
N ALA A 328 -9.98 27.60 -5.01
CA ALA A 328 -11.21 26.89 -5.35
C ALA A 328 -11.26 25.52 -4.63
N TYR A 329 -10.13 24.79 -4.57
CA TYR A 329 -10.05 23.53 -3.85
C TYR A 329 -10.21 23.71 -2.35
N GLU A 330 -9.51 24.67 -1.74
CA GLU A 330 -9.63 24.98 -0.33
C GLU A 330 -11.06 25.35 0.08
N ALA A 331 -11.74 26.16 -0.74
CA ALA A 331 -13.11 26.62 -0.45
C ALA A 331 -14.15 25.49 -0.48
N VAL A 332 -13.98 24.50 -1.35
CA VAL A 332 -14.97 23.44 -1.55
C VAL A 332 -14.65 22.18 -0.72
N ALA A 333 -13.39 21.92 -0.39
CA ALA A 333 -12.96 20.70 0.27
C ALA A 333 -13.75 20.35 1.55
N PRO A 334 -14.07 21.26 2.48
CA PRO A 334 -14.79 20.91 3.71
C PRO A 334 -16.17 20.29 3.47
N SER A 335 -16.82 20.61 2.34
CA SER A 335 -18.15 20.07 2.00
C SER A 335 -18.11 18.86 1.09
N CYS A 336 -16.97 18.53 0.49
CA CYS A 336 -16.87 17.49 -0.53
C CYS A 336 -17.16 16.08 0.02
N ALA A 337 -16.63 15.74 1.18
CA ALA A 337 -16.83 14.43 1.80
C ALA A 337 -18.30 14.15 2.21
N THR A 338 -19.11 15.20 2.36
CA THR A 338 -20.53 15.07 2.71
C THR A 338 -21.43 15.15 1.48
N TYR A 339 -21.06 15.98 0.50
CA TYR A 339 -21.88 16.32 -0.66
C TYR A 339 -21.05 16.23 -1.95
N LYS A 340 -20.54 15.04 -2.30
CA LYS A 340 -19.63 14.85 -3.43
C LYS A 340 -20.14 15.40 -4.76
N ASP A 341 -21.42 15.26 -5.06
CA ASP A 341 -22.03 15.77 -6.30
C ASP A 341 -22.04 17.29 -6.34
N SER A 342 -22.33 17.93 -5.21
CA SER A 342 -22.27 19.39 -5.06
C SER A 342 -20.84 19.91 -5.19
N CYS A 343 -19.88 19.21 -4.60
CA CYS A 343 -18.45 19.50 -4.75
C CYS A 343 -18.02 19.43 -6.21
N LEU A 344 -18.33 18.33 -6.90
CA LEU A 344 -18.02 18.14 -8.31
C LEU A 344 -18.66 19.22 -9.20
N ALA A 345 -19.93 19.54 -8.98
CA ALA A 345 -20.63 20.58 -9.71
C ALA A 345 -20.01 21.97 -9.49
N THR A 346 -19.66 22.28 -8.23
CA THR A 346 -19.03 23.58 -7.87
C THR A 346 -17.65 23.71 -8.52
N LEU A 347 -16.80 22.69 -8.43
CA LEU A 347 -15.48 22.71 -9.08
C LEU A 347 -15.60 22.79 -10.61
N THR A 348 -16.55 22.07 -11.21
CA THR A 348 -16.79 22.12 -12.66
C THR A 348 -17.20 23.52 -13.11
N ALA A 349 -17.98 24.23 -12.30
CA ALA A 349 -18.38 25.60 -12.60
C ALA A 349 -17.23 26.60 -12.44
N GLN A 350 -16.35 26.41 -11.46
CA GLN A 350 -15.25 27.32 -11.17
C GLN A 350 -13.99 27.08 -12.02
N LEU A 351 -13.71 25.82 -12.35
CA LEU A 351 -12.53 25.43 -13.09
C LEU A 351 -12.94 25.01 -14.50
N LYS A 352 -12.50 25.76 -15.50
CA LYS A 352 -12.75 25.40 -16.93
C LYS A 352 -12.03 24.10 -17.32
N THR A 353 -10.85 23.89 -16.73
CA THR A 353 -10.02 22.68 -16.92
C THR A 353 -9.39 22.34 -15.60
N ARG A 354 -9.04 21.07 -15.41
CA ARG A 354 -8.26 20.63 -14.28
C ARG A 354 -6.93 21.41 -14.21
N PRO A 355 -6.53 21.93 -13.06
CA PRO A 355 -5.24 22.58 -12.91
C PRO A 355 -4.10 21.59 -13.08
N ALA A 356 -2.95 22.07 -13.56
CA ALA A 356 -1.72 21.29 -13.54
C ALA A 356 -1.28 21.02 -12.08
N ILE A 357 -0.95 19.78 -11.79
CA ILE A 357 -0.55 19.32 -10.44
C ILE A 357 0.88 18.81 -10.52
N THR A 358 1.78 19.43 -9.79
CA THR A 358 3.15 18.92 -9.62
C THR A 358 3.13 17.76 -8.66
N VAL A 359 3.85 16.68 -9.01
CA VAL A 359 3.90 15.45 -8.22
C VAL A 359 5.34 15.05 -7.92
N ALA A 360 5.54 14.52 -6.71
CA ALA A 360 6.79 13.88 -6.31
C ALA A 360 6.47 12.59 -5.56
N TYR A 361 7.18 11.52 -5.90
CA TYR A 361 7.00 10.20 -5.32
C TYR A 361 8.14 9.87 -4.37
N ASN A 362 7.83 9.16 -3.30
CA ASN A 362 8.80 8.49 -2.45
C ASN A 362 8.26 7.11 -2.07
N PHE A 363 9.16 6.21 -1.68
CA PHE A 363 8.80 4.87 -1.28
C PHE A 363 9.38 4.60 0.10
N SER A 364 8.61 3.91 0.91
CA SER A 364 9.01 3.36 2.20
C SER A 364 8.63 1.88 2.23
N CYS A 365 9.11 1.13 3.19
CA CYS A 365 8.57 -0.20 3.43
C CYS A 365 8.34 -0.44 4.92
N TYR A 366 7.46 -1.38 5.18
CA TYR A 366 7.07 -1.79 6.52
C TYR A 366 7.35 -3.27 6.67
N ASP A 367 7.96 -3.64 7.80
CA ASP A 367 8.15 -5.02 8.22
C ASP A 367 7.08 -5.34 9.26
N GLU A 368 6.27 -6.33 8.98
CA GLU A 368 5.21 -6.84 9.86
C GLU A 368 5.47 -8.27 10.33
N ALA A 369 6.74 -8.66 10.45
CA ALA A 369 7.13 -10.02 10.84
C ALA A 369 6.42 -10.56 12.10
N ASP A 370 5.93 -9.69 12.97
CA ASP A 370 5.11 -10.04 14.14
C ASP A 370 3.61 -9.75 13.95
N GLY A 371 3.18 -9.38 12.74
CA GLY A 371 1.84 -8.92 12.42
C GLY A 371 1.58 -7.44 12.77
N LEU A 372 2.62 -6.69 13.15
CA LEU A 372 2.54 -5.27 13.46
C LEU A 372 3.46 -4.46 12.54
N PRO A 373 2.97 -3.37 11.95
CA PRO A 373 3.77 -2.57 11.05
C PRO A 373 4.92 -1.88 11.81
N LYS A 374 6.11 -2.00 11.25
CA LYS A 374 7.32 -1.29 11.69
C LYS A 374 8.01 -0.73 10.45
N LEU A 375 8.37 0.55 10.46
CA LEU A 375 9.16 1.12 9.38
C LEU A 375 10.49 0.37 9.25
N GLY A 376 10.77 -0.16 8.07
CA GLY A 376 11.98 -0.91 7.78
C GLY A 376 13.17 0.02 7.56
N SER A 377 14.37 -0.46 7.87
CA SER A 377 15.61 0.19 7.44
C SER A 377 15.86 -0.07 5.94
N ASP A 378 16.76 0.69 5.31
CA ASP A 378 17.14 0.47 3.90
C ASP A 378 17.56 -0.98 3.62
N VAL A 379 18.22 -1.64 4.58
CA VAL A 379 18.66 -3.03 4.45
C VAL A 379 17.45 -3.98 4.50
N ASP A 380 16.53 -3.76 5.42
CA ASP A 380 15.32 -4.57 5.54
C ASP A 380 14.40 -4.39 4.34
N CYS A 381 14.38 -3.18 3.77
CA CYS A 381 13.53 -2.77 2.66
C CYS A 381 14.07 -3.14 1.27
N ALA A 382 15.35 -3.48 1.13
CA ALA A 382 15.93 -3.81 -0.17
C ALA A 382 15.15 -4.90 -0.96
N PRO A 383 14.64 -5.99 -0.32
CA PRO A 383 13.80 -6.96 -1.02
C PRO A 383 12.47 -6.35 -1.50
N ALA A 384 11.83 -5.48 -0.70
CA ALA A 384 10.58 -4.80 -1.04
C ALA A 384 10.75 -3.89 -2.24
N PHE A 385 11.78 -3.03 -2.23
CA PHE A 385 12.09 -2.12 -3.33
C PHE A 385 12.47 -2.87 -4.61
N LYS A 386 13.21 -3.99 -4.49
CA LYS A 386 13.52 -4.86 -5.61
C LYS A 386 12.28 -5.53 -6.19
N ALA A 387 11.37 -6.04 -5.36
CA ALA A 387 10.11 -6.65 -5.81
C ALA A 387 9.24 -5.62 -6.52
N ALA A 388 9.13 -4.41 -5.96
CA ALA A 388 8.41 -3.29 -6.56
C ALA A 388 9.12 -2.69 -7.79
N THR A 389 10.36 -3.07 -8.10
CA THR A 389 11.16 -2.49 -9.21
C THR A 389 11.22 -0.96 -9.18
N THR A 390 11.31 -0.36 -7.98
CA THR A 390 11.27 1.10 -7.78
C THR A 390 12.42 1.83 -8.46
N ASP A 391 13.55 1.18 -8.67
CA ASP A 391 14.72 1.65 -9.40
C ASP A 391 14.46 1.83 -10.91
N GLN A 392 13.40 1.20 -11.45
CA GLN A 392 13.05 1.23 -12.87
C GLN A 392 11.98 2.28 -13.22
N LEU A 393 11.49 3.05 -12.24
CA LEU A 393 10.40 4.01 -12.42
C LEU A 393 10.83 5.36 -13.03
N ASN A 394 11.81 5.34 -13.94
CA ASN A 394 12.36 6.55 -14.57
C ASN A 394 11.36 7.28 -15.50
N GLY A 395 10.32 6.60 -15.96
CA GLY A 395 9.27 7.14 -16.84
C GLY A 395 8.19 7.96 -16.13
N LEU A 396 8.24 8.08 -14.80
CA LEU A 396 7.24 8.82 -14.04
C LEU A 396 7.28 10.32 -14.37
N ALA A 397 6.12 10.87 -14.69
CA ALA A 397 5.96 12.30 -14.85
C ALA A 397 6.08 13.04 -13.51
N THR A 398 6.54 14.28 -13.55
CA THR A 398 6.59 15.19 -12.38
C THR A 398 5.37 16.11 -12.31
N SER A 399 4.42 15.95 -13.23
CA SER A 399 3.15 16.68 -13.25
C SER A 399 2.03 15.83 -13.85
N TRP A 400 0.81 16.08 -13.37
CA TRP A 400 -0.43 15.46 -13.85
C TRP A 400 -1.33 16.45 -14.56
#